data_726e4703fcadcf251198f94d363e4297
#
_entry.id   726e4703fcadcf251198f94d363e4297
#
_cell.length_a   1.000
_cell.length_b   1.000
_cell.length_c   1.000
_cell.angle_alpha   90.00
_cell.angle_beta   90.00
_cell.angle_gamma   90.00
#
_symmetry.space_group_name_H-M   'P 1'
#
loop_
_entity.id
_entity.type
_entity.pdbx_description
1 polymer ?
#
loop_
_entity_poly.entity_id
_entity_poly.type
_entity_poly.pdbx_seq_one_letter_code
_entity_poly.pdbx_strand_id
1 'polypeptide(L)'
;NPVPQLGFGDTLVGSSTYLLDKLDQVTVDLGFGAYTENTKTNIDLFCITAALMFGTGGLPHVIVRFFTVPKVSDARKSAGYALIFIALLYTTAPAVSAFARINFIDSIQNVEYSVAPDWFKNWEDIGLIAWQDKNNDQSIQYSSGNALEGVRPDYSEQRGKNGERILNNKPNQNNDNEVYIDRDIIVLANPEIAKLPGWVFALVAAGGLAAALSTAAGLLLVISSSISHDLLKKTFMPKINEKQELLYARIASTVAIIIAGLFGIYPPGFVAQVVAFAFGLAASTIFPALLMGIFSKRLNKEGAISGMISGLFFTSSYIIYFKFLNPSFNSPDNWFLGISPEGIGFLGMIINFAVAFSVSSFTNRPPSEVNEMIDNIRRP
;
A
#
# COMPACT_ATOMS: atom_id res chain seq x y z
N ASN A 1 16.33 14.79 -18.63
CA ASN A 1 15.91 13.72 -19.54
C ASN A 1 14.39 13.55 -19.43
N PRO A 2 13.61 13.67 -20.55
CA PRO A 2 12.16 13.55 -20.49
C PRO A 2 11.65 12.12 -20.20
N VAL A 3 12.54 11.13 -20.25
CA VAL A 3 12.24 9.74 -19.92
C VAL A 3 12.88 9.43 -18.56
N PRO A 4 12.10 9.34 -17.47
CA PRO A 4 12.64 9.16 -16.12
C PRO A 4 13.55 7.93 -15.97
N GLN A 5 13.20 6.83 -16.63
CA GLN A 5 13.99 5.59 -16.59
C GLN A 5 15.41 5.76 -17.14
N LEU A 6 15.58 6.58 -18.18
CA LEU A 6 16.91 6.87 -18.75
C LEU A 6 17.70 7.82 -17.84
N GLY A 7 17.03 8.80 -17.24
CA GLY A 7 17.65 9.71 -16.30
C GLY A 7 18.08 9.07 -14.99
N PHE A 8 17.43 7.98 -14.60
CA PHE A 8 17.74 7.25 -13.35
C PHE A 8 19.15 6.66 -13.33
N GLY A 9 19.66 6.19 -14.48
CA GLY A 9 21.01 5.64 -14.61
C GLY A 9 22.03 6.62 -15.23
N ASP A 10 21.68 7.89 -15.33
CA ASP A 10 22.52 8.89 -16.01
C ASP A 10 23.26 9.80 -15.02
N THR A 11 24.25 10.54 -15.52
CA THR A 11 24.94 11.59 -14.77
C THR A 11 24.15 12.87 -14.73
N LEU A 12 24.33 13.65 -13.66
CA LEU A 12 23.73 14.97 -13.54
C LEU A 12 24.30 15.94 -14.57
N VAL A 13 23.46 16.82 -15.10
CA VAL A 13 23.86 17.81 -16.09
C VAL A 13 24.96 18.70 -15.52
N GLY A 14 26.11 18.74 -16.22
CA GLY A 14 27.28 19.52 -15.78
C GLY A 14 28.14 18.88 -14.70
N SER A 15 27.92 17.59 -14.39
CA SER A 15 28.67 16.83 -13.40
C SER A 15 29.04 15.45 -13.94
N SER A 16 30.09 14.83 -13.40
CA SER A 16 30.44 13.42 -13.63
C SER A 16 29.77 12.49 -12.61
N THR A 17 28.97 13.00 -11.69
CA THR A 17 28.31 12.24 -10.61
C THR A 17 27.01 11.65 -11.10
N TYR A 18 26.79 10.36 -10.85
CA TYR A 18 25.51 9.74 -11.13
C TYR A 18 24.43 10.20 -10.15
N LEU A 19 23.18 10.19 -10.62
CA LEU A 19 22.01 10.59 -9.82
C LEU A 19 21.92 9.87 -8.47
N LEU A 20 22.11 8.55 -8.48
CA LEU A 20 22.03 7.74 -7.27
C LEU A 20 23.19 8.00 -6.31
N ASP A 21 24.39 8.20 -6.82
CA ASP A 21 25.55 8.53 -5.98
C ASP A 21 25.36 9.88 -5.27
N LYS A 22 24.84 10.88 -6.00
CA LYS A 22 24.47 12.16 -5.37
C LYS A 22 23.39 11.98 -4.31
N LEU A 23 22.37 11.19 -4.61
CA LEU A 23 21.27 10.95 -3.67
C LEU A 23 21.77 10.25 -2.40
N ASP A 24 22.62 9.24 -2.53
CA ASP A 24 23.26 8.56 -1.41
C ASP A 24 24.07 9.54 -0.56
N GLN A 25 24.90 10.36 -1.20
CA GLN A 25 25.71 11.36 -0.49
C GLN A 25 24.81 12.34 0.28
N VAL A 26 23.82 12.95 -0.38
CA VAL A 26 22.94 13.93 0.24
C VAL A 26 22.13 13.31 1.40
N THR A 27 21.62 12.10 1.25
CA THR A 27 20.88 11.44 2.33
C THR A 27 21.77 11.10 3.52
N VAL A 28 23.00 10.67 3.29
CA VAL A 28 23.97 10.41 4.36
C VAL A 28 24.38 11.70 5.06
N ASP A 29 24.64 12.78 4.32
CA ASP A 29 24.97 14.09 4.88
C ASP A 29 23.86 14.65 5.79
N LEU A 30 22.59 14.28 5.52
CA LEU A 30 21.44 14.64 6.33
C LEU A 30 21.17 13.65 7.50
N GLY A 31 22.06 12.68 7.72
CA GLY A 31 21.97 11.70 8.81
C GLY A 31 21.01 10.54 8.54
N PHE A 32 20.53 10.37 7.30
CA PHE A 32 19.82 9.16 6.89
C PHE A 32 20.80 8.06 6.45
N GLY A 33 20.33 6.83 6.30
CA GLY A 33 21.07 5.80 5.57
C GLY A 33 21.19 6.16 4.08
N ALA A 34 22.17 5.58 3.38
CA ALA A 34 22.26 5.74 1.94
C ALA A 34 20.97 5.26 1.26
N TYR A 35 20.51 5.97 0.24
CA TYR A 35 19.25 5.64 -0.44
C TYR A 35 19.28 4.25 -1.09
N THR A 36 20.46 3.87 -1.59
CA THR A 36 20.68 2.54 -2.21
C THR A 36 21.03 1.46 -1.21
N GLU A 37 21.20 1.80 0.07
CA GLU A 37 21.50 0.83 1.11
C GLU A 37 20.31 -0.12 1.35
N ASN A 38 20.64 -1.42 1.41
CA ASN A 38 19.61 -2.43 1.67
C ASN A 38 19.27 -2.47 3.17
N THR A 39 18.16 -1.84 3.54
CA THR A 39 17.67 -1.81 4.92
C THR A 39 16.91 -3.07 5.34
N LYS A 40 16.65 -4.00 4.40
CA LYS A 40 15.93 -5.25 4.63
C LYS A 40 16.79 -6.45 4.26
N THR A 41 16.60 -7.56 4.97
CA THR A 41 17.26 -8.80 4.60
C THR A 41 16.74 -9.33 3.26
N ASN A 42 17.56 -10.09 2.53
CA ASN A 42 17.12 -10.68 1.27
C ASN A 42 15.92 -11.61 1.43
N ILE A 43 15.80 -12.29 2.58
CA ILE A 43 14.66 -13.15 2.92
C ILE A 43 13.40 -12.30 3.10
N ASP A 44 13.48 -11.20 3.85
CA ASP A 44 12.34 -10.32 4.05
C ASP A 44 11.88 -9.68 2.73
N LEU A 45 12.82 -9.19 1.93
CA LEU A 45 12.52 -8.63 0.61
C LEU A 45 11.84 -9.65 -0.31
N PHE A 46 12.34 -10.89 -0.32
CA PHE A 46 11.70 -11.98 -1.06
C PHE A 46 10.28 -12.25 -0.56
N CYS A 47 10.08 -12.35 0.76
CA CYS A 47 8.78 -12.63 1.36
C CYS A 47 7.78 -11.51 1.09
N ILE A 48 8.19 -10.23 1.19
CA ILE A 48 7.34 -9.09 0.85
C ILE A 48 6.94 -9.14 -0.64
N THR A 49 7.92 -9.34 -1.52
CA THR A 49 7.66 -9.40 -2.97
C THR A 49 6.73 -10.56 -3.31
N ALA A 50 6.96 -11.73 -2.74
CA ALA A 50 6.12 -12.90 -2.93
C ALA A 50 4.70 -12.70 -2.37
N ALA A 51 4.57 -12.10 -1.17
CA ALA A 51 3.26 -11.79 -0.59
C ALA A 51 2.46 -10.82 -1.47
N LEU A 52 3.10 -9.78 -2.01
CA LEU A 52 2.46 -8.86 -2.94
C LEU A 52 2.06 -9.54 -4.25
N MET A 53 2.95 -10.35 -4.82
CA MET A 53 2.72 -11.04 -6.09
C MET A 53 1.57 -12.06 -5.99
N PHE A 54 1.62 -12.95 -5.01
CA PHE A 54 0.57 -13.95 -4.82
C PHE A 54 -0.73 -13.34 -4.26
N GLY A 55 -0.61 -12.30 -3.43
CA GLY A 55 -1.75 -11.54 -2.93
C GLY A 55 -2.57 -10.90 -4.04
N THR A 56 -1.93 -10.37 -5.07
CA THR A 56 -2.62 -9.82 -6.25
C THR A 56 -3.56 -10.86 -6.87
N GLY A 57 -3.12 -12.13 -6.98
CA GLY A 57 -3.97 -13.23 -7.48
C GLY A 57 -5.09 -13.64 -6.52
N GLY A 58 -5.00 -13.27 -5.25
CA GLY A 58 -6.01 -13.55 -4.22
C GLY A 58 -6.98 -12.40 -3.95
N LEU A 59 -6.81 -11.24 -4.56
CA LEU A 59 -7.67 -10.07 -4.31
C LEU A 59 -9.01 -10.19 -5.05
N PRO A 60 -10.14 -10.28 -4.34
CA PRO A 60 -11.45 -10.52 -4.97
C PRO A 60 -11.87 -9.42 -5.95
N HIS A 61 -11.56 -8.16 -5.65
CA HIS A 61 -11.92 -7.03 -6.52
C HIS A 61 -11.11 -6.99 -7.83
N VAL A 62 -9.96 -7.67 -7.89
CA VAL A 62 -9.21 -7.88 -9.13
C VAL A 62 -9.86 -9.00 -9.95
N ILE A 63 -10.21 -10.11 -9.28
CA ILE A 63 -10.80 -11.30 -9.93
C ILE A 63 -12.17 -10.99 -10.50
N VAL A 64 -13.02 -10.25 -9.80
CA VAL A 64 -14.38 -9.91 -10.25
C VAL A 64 -14.39 -9.20 -11.60
N ARG A 65 -13.35 -8.48 -11.97
CA ARG A 65 -13.25 -7.79 -13.26
C ARG A 65 -13.21 -8.74 -14.46
N PHE A 66 -12.75 -9.97 -14.28
CA PHE A 66 -12.76 -10.98 -15.34
C PHE A 66 -14.16 -11.51 -15.64
N PHE A 67 -15.12 -11.35 -14.74
CA PHE A 67 -16.53 -11.72 -14.96
C PHE A 67 -17.35 -10.60 -15.62
N THR A 68 -16.83 -9.39 -15.71
CA THR A 68 -17.55 -8.21 -16.24
C THR A 68 -17.38 -8.02 -17.74
N VAL A 69 -16.59 -8.87 -18.39
CA VAL A 69 -16.35 -8.82 -19.85
C VAL A 69 -17.21 -9.84 -20.59
N PRO A 70 -17.71 -9.52 -21.80
CA PRO A 70 -18.62 -10.41 -22.55
C PRO A 70 -17.99 -11.73 -23.02
N LYS A 71 -16.68 -11.74 -23.29
CA LYS A 71 -15.95 -12.88 -23.83
C LYS A 71 -14.64 -13.13 -23.13
N VAL A 72 -14.23 -14.40 -23.04
CA VAL A 72 -12.92 -14.80 -22.47
C VAL A 72 -11.75 -14.16 -23.24
N SER A 73 -11.87 -14.00 -24.56
CA SER A 73 -10.87 -13.29 -25.37
C SER A 73 -10.66 -11.84 -24.93
N ASP A 74 -11.73 -11.17 -24.49
CA ASP A 74 -11.67 -9.78 -24.04
C ASP A 74 -11.00 -9.68 -22.65
N ALA A 75 -11.23 -10.67 -21.77
CA ALA A 75 -10.51 -10.80 -20.50
C ALA A 75 -8.99 -10.93 -20.74
N ARG A 76 -8.57 -11.80 -21.68
CA ARG A 76 -7.15 -11.97 -22.02
C ARG A 76 -6.52 -10.70 -22.58
N LYS A 77 -7.21 -9.99 -23.49
CA LYS A 77 -6.74 -8.71 -24.04
C LYS A 77 -6.63 -7.65 -22.96
N SER A 78 -7.64 -7.54 -22.09
CA SER A 78 -7.65 -6.61 -20.97
C SER A 78 -6.48 -6.86 -20.02
N ALA A 79 -6.20 -8.12 -19.67
CA ALA A 79 -5.04 -8.50 -18.87
C ALA A 79 -3.72 -8.11 -19.55
N GLY A 80 -3.60 -8.32 -20.86
CA GLY A 80 -2.42 -7.92 -21.63
C GLY A 80 -2.17 -6.41 -21.59
N TYR A 81 -3.20 -5.60 -21.82
CA TYR A 81 -3.09 -4.14 -21.72
C TYR A 81 -2.76 -3.69 -20.28
N ALA A 82 -3.40 -4.28 -19.27
CA ALA A 82 -3.11 -3.98 -17.89
C ALA A 82 -1.64 -4.24 -17.55
N LEU A 83 -1.06 -5.35 -18.00
CA LEU A 83 0.37 -5.67 -17.80
C LEU A 83 1.28 -4.63 -18.44
N ILE A 84 0.97 -4.14 -19.64
CA ILE A 84 1.77 -3.09 -20.31
C ILE A 84 1.76 -1.80 -19.47
N PHE A 85 0.57 -1.33 -19.04
CA PHE A 85 0.47 -0.11 -18.24
C PHE A 85 1.10 -0.27 -16.86
N ILE A 86 0.95 -1.44 -16.22
CA ILE A 86 1.60 -1.76 -14.94
C ILE A 86 3.12 -1.75 -15.11
N ALA A 87 3.67 -2.37 -16.15
CA ALA A 87 5.10 -2.38 -16.42
C ALA A 87 5.66 -0.94 -16.62
N LEU A 88 4.95 -0.11 -17.39
CA LEU A 88 5.32 1.31 -17.56
C LEU A 88 5.33 2.05 -16.24
N LEU A 89 4.28 1.89 -15.41
CA LEU A 89 4.17 2.55 -14.11
C LEU A 89 5.30 2.12 -13.17
N TYR A 90 5.50 0.82 -13.00
CA TYR A 90 6.49 0.30 -12.04
C TYR A 90 7.93 0.52 -12.46
N THR A 91 8.24 0.60 -13.76
CA THR A 91 9.58 0.99 -14.22
C THR A 91 9.85 2.48 -14.07
N THR A 92 8.80 3.30 -14.06
CA THR A 92 8.92 4.75 -13.89
C THR A 92 9.03 5.16 -12.41
N ALA A 93 8.34 4.45 -11.51
CA ALA A 93 8.23 4.82 -10.11
C ALA A 93 9.57 4.99 -9.36
N PRO A 94 10.58 4.10 -9.48
CA PRO A 94 11.87 4.28 -8.81
C PRO A 94 12.59 5.54 -9.25
N ALA A 95 12.58 5.84 -10.54
CA ALA A 95 13.21 7.03 -11.11
C ALA A 95 12.52 8.30 -10.60
N VAL A 96 11.19 8.35 -10.65
CA VAL A 96 10.42 9.47 -10.12
C VAL A 96 10.67 9.68 -8.63
N SER A 97 10.76 8.59 -7.85
CA SER A 97 11.06 8.65 -6.42
C SER A 97 12.42 9.28 -6.13
N ALA A 98 13.48 8.87 -6.85
CA ALA A 98 14.82 9.42 -6.69
C ALA A 98 14.88 10.91 -7.05
N PHE A 99 14.30 11.30 -8.19
CA PHE A 99 14.21 12.70 -8.58
C PHE A 99 13.39 13.54 -7.60
N ALA A 100 12.24 13.01 -7.14
CA ALA A 100 11.40 13.72 -6.19
C ALA A 100 12.15 14.01 -4.88
N ARG A 101 12.93 13.04 -4.39
CA ARG A 101 13.69 13.20 -3.15
C ARG A 101 14.79 14.22 -3.26
N ILE A 102 15.55 14.20 -4.36
CA ILE A 102 16.59 15.22 -4.61
C ILE A 102 15.96 16.61 -4.75
N ASN A 103 14.95 16.76 -5.62
CA ASN A 103 14.29 18.03 -5.84
C ASN A 103 13.68 18.60 -4.55
N PHE A 104 13.11 17.73 -3.71
CA PHE A 104 12.59 18.13 -2.42
C PHE A 104 13.71 18.70 -1.53
N ILE A 105 14.78 17.95 -1.32
CA ILE A 105 15.90 18.38 -0.46
C ILE A 105 16.55 19.66 -1.00
N ASP A 106 16.88 19.69 -2.28
CA ASP A 106 17.53 20.86 -2.93
C ASP A 106 16.65 22.13 -2.87
N SER A 107 15.32 21.98 -2.74
CA SER A 107 14.40 23.12 -2.75
C SER A 107 14.11 23.72 -1.37
N ILE A 108 14.38 22.98 -0.28
CA ILE A 108 14.05 23.44 1.08
C ILE A 108 15.25 23.53 2.02
N GLN A 109 16.31 22.73 1.77
CA GLN A 109 17.44 22.64 2.71
C GLN A 109 18.17 23.95 2.85
N ASN A 110 18.26 24.46 4.08
CA ASN A 110 18.86 25.73 4.45
C ASN A 110 18.26 26.96 3.74
N VAL A 111 16.98 26.87 3.35
CA VAL A 111 16.22 27.97 2.78
C VAL A 111 15.50 28.71 3.88
N GLU A 112 15.63 30.05 3.91
CA GLU A 112 14.85 30.89 4.84
C GLU A 112 13.36 30.71 4.59
N TYR A 113 12.56 30.49 5.65
CA TYR A 113 11.12 30.22 5.51
C TYR A 113 10.36 31.32 4.74
N SER A 114 10.78 32.59 4.90
CA SER A 114 10.17 33.73 4.22
C SER A 114 10.15 33.58 2.69
N VAL A 115 11.20 32.98 2.12
CA VAL A 115 11.38 32.71 0.69
C VAL A 115 11.17 31.24 0.31
N ALA A 116 10.65 30.44 1.24
CA ALA A 116 10.32 29.05 0.96
C ALA A 116 9.36 28.93 -0.24
N PRO A 117 9.48 27.86 -1.05
CA PRO A 117 8.64 27.66 -2.22
C PRO A 117 7.15 27.65 -1.89
N ASP A 118 6.31 28.16 -2.81
CA ASP A 118 4.85 28.20 -2.62
C ASP A 118 4.26 26.82 -2.34
N TRP A 119 4.79 25.76 -2.98
CA TRP A 119 4.34 24.40 -2.74
C TRP A 119 4.54 23.97 -1.27
N PHE A 120 5.63 24.39 -0.61
CA PHE A 120 5.87 24.05 0.79
C PHE A 120 4.80 24.69 1.69
N LYS A 121 4.51 25.97 1.48
CA LYS A 121 3.48 26.73 2.23
C LYS A 121 2.07 26.18 1.97
N ASN A 122 1.76 25.82 0.71
CA ASN A 122 0.47 25.22 0.35
C ASN A 122 0.24 23.88 1.09
N TRP A 123 1.26 23.03 1.15
CA TRP A 123 1.16 21.74 1.84
C TRP A 123 1.20 21.87 3.37
N GLU A 124 1.84 22.90 3.89
CA GLU A 124 1.74 23.27 5.31
C GLU A 124 0.32 23.75 5.66
N ASP A 125 -0.31 24.56 4.81
CA ASP A 125 -1.65 25.09 5.02
C ASP A 125 -2.70 23.99 5.16
N ILE A 126 -2.57 22.91 4.41
CA ILE A 126 -3.46 21.74 4.51
C ILE A 126 -3.01 20.72 5.54
N GLY A 127 -1.88 20.95 6.23
CA GLY A 127 -1.45 20.15 7.37
C GLY A 127 -0.65 18.89 7.02
N LEU A 128 -0.12 18.78 5.82
CA LEU A 128 0.67 17.64 5.36
C LEU A 128 2.18 17.85 5.48
N ILE A 129 2.61 19.10 5.66
CA ILE A 129 3.97 19.50 6.04
C ILE A 129 3.86 20.40 7.26
N ALA A 130 4.80 20.27 8.20
CA ALA A 130 4.96 21.22 9.30
C ALA A 130 6.43 21.56 9.48
N TRP A 131 6.69 22.79 9.84
CA TRP A 131 8.01 23.26 10.17
C TRP A 131 8.03 23.91 11.55
N GLN A 132 9.09 23.65 12.30
CA GLN A 132 9.32 24.27 13.60
C GLN A 132 10.79 24.62 13.75
N ASP A 133 11.08 25.92 13.73
CA ASP A 133 12.41 26.47 13.91
C ASP A 133 12.92 26.13 15.33
N LYS A 134 13.89 25.20 15.42
CA LYS A 134 14.45 24.74 16.70
C LYS A 134 15.63 25.57 17.18
N ASN A 135 16.38 26.12 16.25
CA ASN A 135 17.62 26.87 16.50
C ASN A 135 17.43 28.38 16.42
N ASN A 136 16.25 28.86 16.03
CA ASN A 136 15.87 30.26 15.83
C ASN A 136 16.67 30.98 14.73
N ASP A 137 17.06 30.26 13.66
CA ASP A 137 17.77 30.85 12.51
C ASP A 137 16.84 31.19 11.32
N GLN A 138 15.55 30.87 11.43
CA GLN A 138 14.49 31.09 10.44
C GLN A 138 14.71 30.33 9.13
N SER A 139 15.62 29.38 9.09
CA SER A 139 15.92 28.55 7.94
C SER A 139 15.37 27.14 8.13
N ILE A 140 14.95 26.51 7.04
CA ILE A 140 14.37 25.17 7.05
C ILE A 140 15.51 24.14 7.08
N GLN A 141 15.63 23.33 8.15
CA GLN A 141 16.57 22.23 8.22
C GLN A 141 15.83 20.90 8.20
N TYR A 142 16.09 20.13 7.16
CA TYR A 142 15.58 18.77 7.02
C TYR A 142 16.71 17.78 7.29
N SER A 143 16.51 16.89 8.26
CA SER A 143 17.46 15.84 8.61
C SER A 143 16.76 14.58 9.09
N SER A 144 17.51 13.55 9.46
CA SER A 144 16.96 12.31 9.99
C SER A 144 16.34 12.50 11.38
N GLY A 145 15.28 11.74 11.65
CA GLY A 145 14.55 11.78 12.92
C GLY A 145 13.19 12.46 12.84
N ASN A 146 12.42 12.36 13.91
CA ASN A 146 11.12 13.01 13.99
C ASN A 146 11.30 14.47 14.42
N ALA A 147 10.74 15.40 13.66
CA ALA A 147 10.81 16.83 13.99
C ALA A 147 10.07 17.17 15.30
N LEU A 148 8.99 16.46 15.57
CA LEU A 148 8.05 16.74 16.64
C LEU A 148 7.92 15.55 17.60
N GLU A 149 7.55 15.83 18.85
CA GLU A 149 7.01 14.83 19.76
C GLU A 149 5.59 14.47 19.33
N GLY A 150 5.31 13.17 19.16
CA GLY A 150 4.03 12.67 18.66
C GLY A 150 4.08 12.16 17.21
N VAL A 151 2.96 11.66 16.74
CA VAL A 151 2.85 10.99 15.42
C VAL A 151 2.49 11.96 14.30
N ARG A 152 1.77 13.03 14.63
CA ARG A 152 1.25 14.01 13.66
C ARG A 152 1.33 15.42 14.22
N PRO A 153 1.43 16.43 13.33
CA PRO A 153 1.34 17.82 13.74
C PRO A 153 -0.04 18.14 14.30
N ASP A 154 -0.05 18.89 15.39
CA ASP A 154 -1.23 19.54 15.98
C ASP A 154 -1.05 21.04 15.83
N TYR A 155 -1.92 21.65 15.02
CA TYR A 155 -1.78 23.06 14.63
C TYR A 155 -2.61 23.96 15.50
N SER A 156 -1.99 25.06 15.94
CA SER A 156 -2.70 26.21 16.50
C SER A 156 -3.44 26.98 15.39
N GLU A 157 -4.42 27.78 15.78
CA GLU A 157 -5.08 28.75 14.88
C GLU A 157 -4.17 29.95 14.55
N GLN A 158 -3.08 30.12 15.25
CA GLN A 158 -2.16 31.24 15.09
C GLN A 158 -1.09 30.95 14.06
N ARG A 159 -0.57 32.05 13.48
CA ARG A 159 0.59 32.01 12.57
C ARG A 159 1.75 32.78 13.20
N GLY A 160 2.95 32.33 12.89
CA GLY A 160 4.17 32.98 13.31
C GLY A 160 4.53 34.20 12.49
N LYS A 161 5.68 34.78 12.75
CA LYS A 161 6.15 36.06 12.15
C LYS A 161 6.31 36.01 10.64
N ASN A 162 6.68 34.84 10.10
CA ASN A 162 6.94 34.65 8.67
C ASN A 162 5.73 34.03 7.95
N GLY A 163 4.60 33.85 8.66
CA GLY A 163 3.37 33.25 8.15
C GLY A 163 3.26 31.75 8.36
N GLU A 164 4.27 31.10 8.98
CA GLU A 164 4.29 29.68 9.33
C GLU A 164 3.12 29.32 10.27
N ARG A 165 2.64 28.07 10.19
CA ARG A 165 1.64 27.56 11.12
C ARG A 165 2.29 27.18 12.45
N ILE A 166 1.81 27.76 13.55
CA ILE A 166 2.30 27.42 14.89
C ILE A 166 1.78 26.05 15.29
N LEU A 167 2.67 25.25 15.88
CA LEU A 167 2.37 23.91 16.37
C LEU A 167 2.18 23.88 17.87
N ASN A 168 1.21 23.09 18.34
CA ASN A 168 1.03 22.77 19.75
C ASN A 168 1.98 21.65 20.22
N ASN A 169 2.52 20.87 19.28
CA ASN A 169 3.51 19.84 19.58
C ASN A 169 4.80 20.46 20.11
N LYS A 170 5.46 19.76 21.03
CA LYS A 170 6.82 20.09 21.40
C LYS A 170 7.80 19.63 20.32
N PRO A 171 8.86 20.42 20.05
CA PRO A 171 9.94 19.97 19.17
C PRO A 171 10.67 18.78 19.81
N ASN A 172 11.02 17.80 18.98
CA ASN A 172 11.86 16.70 19.44
C ASN A 172 13.31 17.17 19.49
N GLN A 173 13.86 17.28 20.69
CA GLN A 173 15.22 17.77 20.94
C GLN A 173 16.33 16.73 20.72
N ASN A 174 15.98 15.49 20.34
CA ASN A 174 16.95 14.42 20.14
C ASN A 174 17.59 14.42 18.74
N ASN A 175 17.21 15.35 17.87
CA ASN A 175 17.71 15.49 16.51
C ASN A 175 17.53 16.93 16.02
N ASP A 176 18.22 17.27 14.92
CA ASP A 176 18.20 18.61 14.31
C ASP A 176 17.11 18.76 13.23
N ASN A 177 16.28 17.75 13.01
CA ASN A 177 15.22 17.83 12.02
C ASN A 177 14.08 18.74 12.46
N GLU A 178 13.77 19.73 11.64
CA GLU A 178 12.73 20.75 11.89
C GLU A 178 11.46 20.50 11.07
N VAL A 179 11.51 19.58 10.12
CA VAL A 179 10.43 19.38 9.14
C VAL A 179 9.71 18.06 9.36
N TYR A 180 8.41 18.14 9.58
CA TYR A 180 7.51 16.99 9.46
C TYR A 180 6.96 16.93 8.04
N ILE A 181 6.92 15.73 7.48
CA ILE A 181 6.34 15.46 6.15
C ILE A 181 5.46 14.25 6.26
N ASP A 182 4.22 14.37 5.81
CA ASP A 182 3.37 13.20 5.60
C ASP A 182 3.93 12.40 4.43
N ARG A 183 4.23 11.12 4.67
CA ARG A 183 4.93 10.26 3.70
C ARG A 183 4.13 9.98 2.44
N ASP A 184 2.81 10.10 2.52
CA ASP A 184 1.90 9.76 1.43
C ASP A 184 1.71 10.90 0.42
N ILE A 185 2.14 12.15 0.76
CA ILE A 185 1.94 13.29 -0.13
C ILE A 185 2.96 13.37 -1.27
N ILE A 186 4.16 12.81 -1.10
CA ILE A 186 5.29 13.06 -2.00
C ILE A 186 4.98 12.77 -3.47
N VAL A 187 4.15 11.76 -3.74
CA VAL A 187 3.74 11.40 -5.10
C VAL A 187 2.90 12.49 -5.75
N LEU A 188 1.97 13.08 -4.99
CA LEU A 188 1.09 14.14 -5.48
C LEU A 188 1.80 15.49 -5.55
N ALA A 189 2.70 15.77 -4.60
CA ALA A 189 3.46 17.02 -4.55
C ALA A 189 4.61 17.07 -5.57
N ASN A 190 5.11 15.93 -6.05
CA ASN A 190 6.28 15.87 -6.91
C ASN A 190 6.20 16.75 -8.18
N PRO A 191 5.07 16.81 -8.94
CA PRO A 191 4.99 17.71 -10.09
C PRO A 191 5.12 19.19 -9.71
N GLU A 192 4.63 19.60 -8.55
CA GLU A 192 4.73 20.95 -8.03
C GLU A 192 6.16 21.26 -7.56
N ILE A 193 6.78 20.34 -6.82
CA ILE A 193 8.20 20.40 -6.39
C ILE A 193 9.12 20.52 -7.62
N ALA A 194 8.84 19.74 -8.68
CA ALA A 194 9.58 19.76 -9.93
C ALA A 194 9.25 20.97 -10.82
N LYS A 195 8.41 21.90 -10.36
CA LYS A 195 7.96 23.11 -11.08
C LYS A 195 7.37 22.80 -12.46
N LEU A 196 6.65 21.68 -12.58
CA LEU A 196 5.96 21.32 -13.80
C LEU A 196 4.73 22.22 -14.03
N PRO A 197 4.25 22.36 -15.28
CA PRO A 197 3.07 23.18 -15.57
C PRO A 197 1.83 22.69 -14.79
N GLY A 198 0.95 23.59 -14.39
CA GLY A 198 -0.23 23.29 -13.57
C GLY A 198 -1.16 22.22 -14.13
N TRP A 199 -1.24 22.05 -15.45
CA TRP A 199 -2.03 21.00 -16.08
C TRP A 199 -1.47 19.58 -15.78
N VAL A 200 -0.15 19.44 -15.60
CA VAL A 200 0.47 18.14 -15.21
C VAL A 200 0.07 17.79 -13.79
N PHE A 201 0.16 18.76 -12.88
CA PHE A 201 -0.31 18.58 -11.50
C PHE A 201 -1.79 18.17 -11.43
N ALA A 202 -2.65 18.91 -12.17
CA ALA A 202 -4.07 18.59 -12.25
C ALA A 202 -4.33 17.16 -12.80
N LEU A 203 -3.56 16.74 -13.81
CA LEU A 203 -3.66 15.39 -14.39
C LEU A 203 -3.24 14.30 -13.38
N VAL A 204 -2.16 14.51 -12.63
CA VAL A 204 -1.69 13.58 -11.60
C VAL A 204 -2.71 13.48 -10.46
N ALA A 205 -3.25 14.60 -9.99
CA ALA A 205 -4.28 14.63 -8.96
C ALA A 205 -5.56 13.92 -9.42
N ALA A 206 -6.03 14.20 -10.64
CA ALA A 206 -7.20 13.55 -11.22
C ALA A 206 -6.96 12.03 -11.42
N GLY A 207 -5.77 11.64 -11.85
CA GLY A 207 -5.38 10.24 -12.00
C GLY A 207 -5.35 9.49 -10.67
N GLY A 208 -4.78 10.10 -9.64
CA GLY A 208 -4.77 9.55 -8.28
C GLY A 208 -6.18 9.35 -7.73
N LEU A 209 -7.04 10.35 -7.87
CA LEU A 209 -8.44 10.28 -7.44
C LEU A 209 -9.22 9.20 -8.23
N ALA A 210 -9.03 9.13 -9.55
CA ALA A 210 -9.67 8.10 -10.38
C ALA A 210 -9.24 6.69 -9.98
N ALA A 211 -7.96 6.48 -9.68
CA ALA A 211 -7.42 5.19 -9.23
C ALA A 211 -8.02 4.78 -7.87
N ALA A 212 -8.10 5.72 -6.92
CA ALA A 212 -8.71 5.48 -5.61
C ALA A 212 -10.20 5.12 -5.72
N LEU A 213 -10.98 5.89 -6.47
CA LEU A 213 -12.42 5.64 -6.67
C LEU A 213 -12.68 4.34 -7.40
N SER A 214 -11.89 4.00 -8.43
CA SER A 214 -12.01 2.74 -9.16
C SER A 214 -11.77 1.53 -8.27
N THR A 215 -10.77 1.60 -7.39
CA THR A 215 -10.47 0.53 -6.45
C THR A 215 -11.55 0.41 -5.38
N ALA A 216 -11.97 1.55 -4.80
CA ALA A 216 -13.05 1.60 -3.81
C ALA A 216 -14.37 1.01 -4.35
N ALA A 217 -14.75 1.36 -5.58
CA ALA A 217 -15.96 0.82 -6.21
C ALA A 217 -15.90 -0.71 -6.36
N GLY A 218 -14.75 -1.25 -6.79
CA GLY A 218 -14.54 -2.69 -6.89
C GLY A 218 -14.62 -3.41 -5.55
N LEU A 219 -13.99 -2.85 -4.52
CA LEU A 219 -14.03 -3.41 -3.16
C LEU A 219 -15.44 -3.37 -2.55
N LEU A 220 -16.15 -2.26 -2.70
CA LEU A 220 -17.53 -2.13 -2.21
C LEU A 220 -18.47 -3.11 -2.91
N LEU A 221 -18.30 -3.34 -4.21
CA LEU A 221 -19.07 -4.33 -4.94
C LEU A 221 -18.85 -5.74 -4.37
N VAL A 222 -17.60 -6.12 -4.13
CA VAL A 222 -17.26 -7.43 -3.56
C VAL A 222 -17.80 -7.57 -2.14
N ILE A 223 -17.59 -6.59 -1.26
CA ILE A 223 -18.07 -6.62 0.12
C ILE A 223 -19.60 -6.75 0.15
N SER A 224 -20.28 -5.92 -0.63
CA SER A 224 -21.75 -5.92 -0.66
C SER A 224 -22.32 -7.22 -1.18
N SER A 225 -21.76 -7.78 -2.27
CA SER A 225 -22.22 -9.05 -2.82
C SER A 225 -21.90 -10.24 -1.90
N SER A 226 -20.73 -10.28 -1.30
CA SER A 226 -20.36 -11.34 -0.35
C SER A 226 -21.27 -11.37 0.87
N ILE A 227 -21.65 -10.21 1.39
CA ILE A 227 -22.54 -10.13 2.54
C ILE A 227 -24.00 -10.42 2.12
N SER A 228 -24.53 -9.73 1.12
CA SER A 228 -25.96 -9.82 0.77
C SER A 228 -26.30 -11.13 0.04
N HIS A 229 -25.50 -11.54 -0.92
CA HIS A 229 -25.76 -12.73 -1.72
C HIS A 229 -25.21 -13.99 -1.08
N ASP A 230 -23.90 -14.05 -0.79
CA ASP A 230 -23.29 -15.29 -0.36
C ASP A 230 -23.60 -15.60 1.10
N LEU A 231 -23.48 -14.63 2.00
CA LEU A 231 -23.74 -14.86 3.42
C LEU A 231 -25.22 -14.85 3.74
N LEU A 232 -25.94 -13.77 3.41
CA LEU A 232 -27.35 -13.66 3.81
C LEU A 232 -28.25 -14.56 2.98
N LYS A 233 -28.29 -14.42 1.66
CA LYS A 233 -29.21 -15.15 0.79
C LYS A 233 -28.90 -16.64 0.72
N LYS A 234 -27.64 -17.04 0.48
CA LYS A 234 -27.28 -18.45 0.35
C LYS A 234 -27.19 -19.20 1.67
N THR A 235 -26.85 -18.53 2.79
CA THR A 235 -26.55 -19.20 4.05
C THR A 235 -27.62 -18.99 5.10
N PHE A 236 -27.98 -17.74 5.43
CA PHE A 236 -28.85 -17.45 6.57
C PHE A 236 -30.32 -17.24 6.22
N MET A 237 -30.60 -16.65 5.07
CA MET A 237 -31.98 -16.25 4.69
C MET A 237 -32.27 -16.61 3.22
N PRO A 238 -32.39 -17.90 2.84
CA PRO A 238 -32.58 -18.31 1.44
C PRO A 238 -33.85 -17.79 0.76
N LYS A 239 -34.81 -17.30 1.54
CA LYS A 239 -36.13 -16.84 1.07
C LYS A 239 -36.21 -15.33 0.84
N ILE A 240 -35.12 -14.58 1.01
CA ILE A 240 -35.16 -13.13 0.75
C ILE A 240 -35.41 -12.83 -0.72
N ASN A 241 -36.19 -11.78 -0.98
CA ASN A 241 -36.45 -11.32 -2.33
C ASN A 241 -35.34 -10.38 -2.84
N GLU A 242 -35.32 -10.09 -4.13
CA GLU A 242 -34.31 -9.24 -4.75
C GLU A 242 -34.26 -7.82 -4.16
N LYS A 243 -35.39 -7.26 -3.74
CA LYS A 243 -35.43 -5.93 -3.10
C LYS A 243 -34.74 -5.94 -1.73
N GLN A 244 -34.95 -6.98 -0.96
CA GLN A 244 -34.30 -7.16 0.35
C GLN A 244 -32.80 -7.42 0.18
N GLU A 245 -32.43 -8.27 -0.78
CA GLU A 245 -31.02 -8.52 -1.12
C GLU A 245 -30.29 -7.21 -1.48
N LEU A 246 -30.90 -6.37 -2.33
CA LEU A 246 -30.37 -5.08 -2.71
C LEU A 246 -30.28 -4.12 -1.51
N LEU A 247 -31.27 -4.14 -0.61
CA LEU A 247 -31.23 -3.33 0.62
C LEU A 247 -30.06 -3.74 1.51
N TYR A 248 -29.86 -5.03 1.74
CA TYR A 248 -28.73 -5.53 2.53
C TYR A 248 -27.38 -5.22 1.87
N ALA A 249 -27.28 -5.30 0.55
CA ALA A 249 -26.09 -4.89 -0.18
C ALA A 249 -25.74 -3.40 0.04
N ARG A 250 -26.75 -2.53 0.01
CA ARG A 250 -26.58 -1.08 0.29
C ARG A 250 -26.16 -0.82 1.74
N ILE A 251 -26.80 -1.50 2.70
CA ILE A 251 -26.40 -1.39 4.11
C ILE A 251 -24.95 -1.85 4.30
N ALA A 252 -24.58 -2.99 3.75
CA ALA A 252 -23.21 -3.50 3.84
C ALA A 252 -22.19 -2.52 3.23
N SER A 253 -22.48 -1.94 2.07
CA SER A 253 -21.64 -0.91 1.46
C SER A 253 -21.53 0.34 2.34
N THR A 254 -22.63 0.80 2.92
CA THR A 254 -22.63 1.97 3.80
C THR A 254 -21.78 1.74 5.05
N VAL A 255 -21.92 0.58 5.69
CA VAL A 255 -21.09 0.21 6.85
C VAL A 255 -19.63 0.14 6.46
N ALA A 256 -19.31 -0.47 5.32
CA ALA A 256 -17.93 -0.56 4.82
C ALA A 256 -17.31 0.83 4.55
N ILE A 257 -18.08 1.76 3.98
CA ILE A 257 -17.65 3.15 3.75
C ILE A 257 -17.37 3.87 5.07
N ILE A 258 -18.24 3.71 6.08
CA ILE A 258 -18.04 4.32 7.40
C ILE A 258 -16.75 3.79 8.05
N ILE A 259 -16.53 2.46 8.02
CA ILE A 259 -15.31 1.84 8.56
C ILE A 259 -14.08 2.33 7.81
N ALA A 260 -14.13 2.36 6.48
CA ALA A 260 -13.03 2.87 5.66
C ALA A 260 -12.74 4.35 5.93
N GLY A 261 -13.77 5.17 6.13
CA GLY A 261 -13.66 6.58 6.51
C GLY A 261 -12.97 6.76 7.87
N LEU A 262 -13.31 5.92 8.85
CA LEU A 262 -12.62 5.93 10.16
C LEU A 262 -11.14 5.58 10.03
N PHE A 263 -10.79 4.59 9.20
CA PHE A 263 -9.38 4.29 8.89
C PHE A 263 -8.69 5.40 8.09
N GLY A 264 -9.41 6.18 7.32
CA GLY A 264 -8.88 7.38 6.66
C GLY A 264 -8.55 8.50 7.64
N ILE A 265 -9.38 8.68 8.68
CA ILE A 265 -9.15 9.67 9.74
C ILE A 265 -8.05 9.20 10.70
N TYR A 266 -8.06 7.92 11.07
CA TYR A 266 -7.11 7.29 12.00
C TYR A 266 -6.36 6.15 11.30
N PRO A 267 -5.45 6.43 10.36
CA PRO A 267 -4.77 5.37 9.61
C PRO A 267 -3.85 4.56 10.53
N PRO A 268 -3.89 3.22 10.42
CA PRO A 268 -3.05 2.33 11.23
C PRO A 268 -1.58 2.33 10.79
N GLY A 269 -1.24 3.01 9.71
CA GLY A 269 0.08 3.16 9.14
C GLY A 269 0.04 3.95 7.85
N PHE A 270 1.19 4.18 7.22
CA PHE A 270 1.23 4.81 5.90
C PHE A 270 0.64 3.86 4.83
N VAL A 271 0.13 4.42 3.74
CA VAL A 271 -0.69 3.71 2.74
C VAL A 271 0.00 2.45 2.20
N ALA A 272 1.27 2.53 1.80
CA ALA A 272 1.99 1.38 1.24
C ALA A 272 2.10 0.21 2.23
N GLN A 273 2.24 0.47 3.53
CA GLN A 273 2.28 -0.56 4.57
C GLN A 273 0.93 -1.25 4.75
N VAL A 274 -0.14 -0.47 4.82
CA VAL A 274 -1.52 -1.01 4.94
C VAL A 274 -1.87 -1.86 3.72
N VAL A 275 -1.46 -1.42 2.54
CA VAL A 275 -1.61 -2.19 1.29
C VAL A 275 -0.83 -3.50 1.37
N ALA A 276 0.41 -3.50 1.84
CA ALA A 276 1.21 -4.73 1.99
C ALA A 276 0.52 -5.74 2.91
N PHE A 277 -0.10 -5.30 4.01
CA PHE A 277 -0.89 -6.17 4.88
C PHE A 277 -2.10 -6.76 4.18
N ALA A 278 -2.84 -5.97 3.41
CA ALA A 278 -4.01 -6.45 2.68
C ALA A 278 -3.62 -7.51 1.63
N PHE A 279 -2.53 -7.30 0.90
CA PHE A 279 -1.99 -8.29 -0.05
C PHE A 279 -1.47 -9.54 0.67
N GLY A 280 -0.76 -9.38 1.78
CA GLY A 280 -0.30 -10.49 2.61
C GLY A 280 -1.46 -11.36 3.14
N LEU A 281 -2.54 -10.72 3.59
CA LEU A 281 -3.76 -11.42 4.01
C LEU A 281 -4.44 -12.14 2.83
N ALA A 282 -4.52 -11.53 1.65
CA ALA A 282 -5.08 -12.17 0.46
C ALA A 282 -4.22 -13.36 0.00
N ALA A 283 -2.89 -13.22 0.04
CA ALA A 283 -1.95 -14.30 -0.26
C ALA A 283 -2.12 -15.49 0.69
N SER A 284 -2.26 -15.22 1.99
CA SER A 284 -2.36 -16.27 3.02
C SER A 284 -3.75 -16.91 3.10
N THR A 285 -4.79 -16.30 2.54
CA THR A 285 -6.17 -16.79 2.69
C THR A 285 -6.76 -17.28 1.37
N ILE A 286 -7.00 -16.38 0.43
CA ILE A 286 -7.80 -16.63 -0.77
C ILE A 286 -6.98 -17.29 -1.86
N PHE A 287 -5.74 -16.85 -2.08
CA PHE A 287 -4.92 -17.34 -3.18
C PHE A 287 -4.72 -18.87 -3.18
N PRO A 288 -4.35 -19.54 -2.03
CA PRO A 288 -4.22 -20.99 -2.02
C PRO A 288 -5.52 -21.73 -2.34
N ALA A 289 -6.64 -21.26 -1.79
CA ALA A 289 -7.95 -21.87 -2.03
C ALA A 289 -8.35 -21.79 -3.51
N LEU A 290 -8.09 -20.64 -4.17
CA LEU A 290 -8.31 -20.48 -5.60
C LEU A 290 -7.40 -21.38 -6.44
N LEU A 291 -6.10 -21.36 -6.16
CA LEU A 291 -5.14 -22.14 -6.94
C LEU A 291 -5.42 -23.66 -6.82
N MET A 292 -5.59 -24.13 -5.58
CA MET A 292 -5.92 -25.54 -5.35
C MET A 292 -7.31 -25.89 -5.88
N GLY A 293 -8.29 -25.01 -5.80
CA GLY A 293 -9.63 -25.21 -6.34
C GLY A 293 -9.65 -25.40 -7.86
N ILE A 294 -8.75 -24.71 -8.59
CA ILE A 294 -8.62 -24.83 -10.05
C ILE A 294 -7.77 -26.03 -10.45
N PHE A 295 -6.70 -26.35 -9.66
CA PHE A 295 -5.68 -27.31 -10.08
C PHE A 295 -5.69 -28.64 -9.34
N SER A 296 -6.39 -28.76 -8.21
CA SER A 296 -6.39 -29.96 -7.38
C SER A 296 -7.76 -30.63 -7.33
N LYS A 297 -7.84 -31.86 -7.83
CA LYS A 297 -9.03 -32.72 -7.69
C LYS A 297 -9.19 -33.30 -6.27
N ARG A 298 -8.27 -32.99 -5.37
CA ARG A 298 -8.28 -33.49 -3.99
C ARG A 298 -8.80 -32.48 -2.98
N LEU A 299 -8.68 -31.18 -3.28
CA LEU A 299 -9.18 -30.15 -2.39
C LEU A 299 -10.69 -30.28 -2.20
N ASN A 300 -11.12 -30.37 -0.95
CA ASN A 300 -12.52 -30.39 -0.53
C ASN A 300 -12.86 -29.15 0.32
N LYS A 301 -14.12 -29.01 0.68
CA LYS A 301 -14.64 -27.89 1.46
C LYS A 301 -13.93 -27.74 2.80
N GLU A 302 -13.74 -28.84 3.51
CA GLU A 302 -13.12 -28.89 4.85
C GLU A 302 -11.66 -28.42 4.78
N GLY A 303 -10.92 -28.89 3.80
CA GLY A 303 -9.54 -28.48 3.56
C GLY A 303 -9.40 -27.01 3.18
N ALA A 304 -10.23 -26.53 2.27
CA ALA A 304 -10.23 -25.12 1.87
C ALA A 304 -10.51 -24.20 3.07
N ILE A 305 -11.56 -24.47 3.83
CA ILE A 305 -11.93 -23.65 5.00
C ILE A 305 -10.82 -23.66 6.06
N SER A 306 -10.32 -24.86 6.40
CA SER A 306 -9.26 -25.00 7.43
C SER A 306 -7.98 -24.29 7.01
N GLY A 307 -7.60 -24.40 5.73
CA GLY A 307 -6.44 -23.69 5.18
C GLY A 307 -6.61 -22.18 5.24
N MET A 308 -7.75 -21.65 4.80
CA MET A 308 -8.04 -20.22 4.84
C MET A 308 -8.04 -19.67 6.27
N ILE A 309 -8.65 -20.38 7.23
CA ILE A 309 -8.69 -19.95 8.64
C ILE A 309 -7.29 -19.95 9.24
N SER A 310 -6.50 -20.99 9.03
CA SER A 310 -5.14 -21.06 9.58
C SER A 310 -4.21 -20.00 8.99
N GLY A 311 -4.26 -19.77 7.68
CA GLY A 311 -3.51 -18.70 7.03
C GLY A 311 -3.90 -17.31 7.52
N LEU A 312 -5.22 -17.04 7.63
CA LEU A 312 -5.75 -15.81 8.17
C LEU A 312 -5.31 -15.59 9.62
N PHE A 313 -5.51 -16.57 10.46
CA PHE A 313 -5.20 -16.48 11.89
C PHE A 313 -3.70 -16.23 12.12
N PHE A 314 -2.84 -16.99 11.47
CA PHE A 314 -1.39 -16.82 11.59
C PHE A 314 -0.94 -15.43 11.15
N THR A 315 -1.32 -15.02 9.94
CA THR A 315 -0.89 -13.75 9.37
C THR A 315 -1.43 -12.55 10.17
N SER A 316 -2.72 -12.57 10.51
CA SER A 316 -3.34 -11.49 11.29
C SER A 316 -2.75 -11.39 12.69
N SER A 317 -2.54 -12.52 13.38
CA SER A 317 -1.96 -12.53 14.73
C SER A 317 -0.56 -11.95 14.74
N TYR A 318 0.26 -12.27 13.75
CA TYR A 318 1.61 -11.75 13.61
C TYR A 318 1.61 -10.23 13.36
N ILE A 319 0.79 -9.76 12.41
CA ILE A 319 0.65 -8.33 12.13
C ILE A 319 0.17 -7.58 13.38
N ILE A 320 -0.88 -8.06 14.04
CA ILE A 320 -1.45 -7.44 15.24
C ILE A 320 -0.41 -7.39 16.35
N TYR A 321 0.34 -8.47 16.57
CA TYR A 321 1.35 -8.54 17.62
C TYR A 321 2.41 -7.45 17.45
N PHE A 322 3.04 -7.37 16.28
CA PHE A 322 4.15 -6.43 16.06
C PHE A 322 3.72 -4.98 15.80
N LYS A 323 2.50 -4.76 15.27
CA LYS A 323 2.08 -3.39 14.94
C LYS A 323 1.27 -2.72 16.04
N PHE A 324 0.51 -3.47 16.82
CA PHE A 324 -0.44 -2.91 17.78
C PHE A 324 -0.16 -3.30 19.22
N LEU A 325 0.19 -4.57 19.50
CA LEU A 325 0.41 -5.02 20.86
C LEU A 325 1.81 -4.71 21.38
N ASN A 326 2.84 -4.93 20.56
CA ASN A 326 4.23 -4.72 20.92
C ASN A 326 5.02 -3.97 19.84
N PRO A 327 4.69 -2.70 19.53
CA PRO A 327 5.39 -1.94 18.50
C PRO A 327 6.89 -1.76 18.75
N SER A 328 7.32 -1.74 20.02
CA SER A 328 8.73 -1.64 20.41
C SER A 328 9.56 -2.86 20.03
N PHE A 329 8.92 -4.03 19.88
CA PHE A 329 9.56 -5.26 19.43
C PHE A 329 9.58 -5.42 17.90
N ASN A 330 9.01 -4.47 17.16
CA ASN A 330 8.94 -4.53 15.70
C ASN A 330 10.30 -4.17 15.07
N SER A 331 11.26 -5.08 15.20
CA SER A 331 12.61 -4.96 14.66
C SER A 331 13.06 -6.29 14.03
N PRO A 332 14.01 -6.25 13.08
CA PRO A 332 14.52 -7.45 12.39
C PRO A 332 15.00 -8.56 13.33
N ASP A 333 15.58 -8.20 14.47
CA ASP A 333 16.11 -9.15 15.45
C ASP A 333 15.01 -9.96 16.16
N ASN A 334 13.80 -9.42 16.22
CA ASN A 334 12.66 -10.05 16.90
C ASN A 334 11.70 -10.73 15.92
N TRP A 335 11.84 -10.51 14.62
CA TRP A 335 10.95 -11.11 13.64
C TRP A 335 11.22 -12.59 13.44
N PHE A 336 10.18 -13.37 13.30
CA PHE A 336 10.29 -14.78 13.01
C PHE A 336 11.02 -15.00 11.67
N LEU A 337 12.15 -15.67 11.69
CA LEU A 337 13.06 -15.86 10.53
C LEU A 337 13.50 -14.54 9.87
N GLY A 338 13.47 -13.44 10.58
CA GLY A 338 13.81 -12.11 10.05
C GLY A 338 12.77 -11.56 9.05
N ILE A 339 11.54 -12.09 9.06
CA ILE A 339 10.46 -11.70 8.15
C ILE A 339 9.59 -10.65 8.82
N SER A 340 9.49 -9.49 8.19
CA SER A 340 8.66 -8.37 8.67
C SER A 340 7.15 -8.68 8.62
N PRO A 341 6.33 -7.92 9.38
CA PRO A 341 4.87 -8.02 9.27
C PRO A 341 4.34 -7.82 7.85
N GLU A 342 5.06 -7.07 7.00
CA GLU A 342 4.73 -6.87 5.59
C GLU A 342 4.96 -8.12 4.74
N GLY A 343 5.95 -8.96 5.10
CA GLY A 343 6.32 -10.19 4.36
C GLY A 343 5.67 -11.46 4.88
N ILE A 344 5.12 -11.45 6.10
CA ILE A 344 4.66 -12.67 6.78
C ILE A 344 3.52 -13.41 6.05
N GLY A 345 2.77 -12.69 5.21
CA GLY A 345 1.71 -13.27 4.39
C GLY A 345 2.17 -14.40 3.49
N PHE A 346 3.44 -14.40 3.06
CA PHE A 346 4.03 -15.52 2.31
C PHE A 346 4.11 -16.79 3.14
N LEU A 347 4.54 -16.71 4.39
CA LEU A 347 4.52 -17.85 5.30
C LEU A 347 3.10 -18.32 5.59
N GLY A 348 2.17 -17.38 5.83
CA GLY A 348 0.75 -17.68 5.99
C GLY A 348 0.17 -18.44 4.80
N MET A 349 0.60 -18.11 3.58
CA MET A 349 0.24 -18.83 2.36
C MET A 349 0.74 -20.27 2.39
N ILE A 350 1.99 -20.52 2.78
CA ILE A 350 2.56 -21.85 2.87
C ILE A 350 1.80 -22.69 3.93
N ILE A 351 1.48 -22.09 5.08
CA ILE A 351 0.68 -22.73 6.12
C ILE A 351 -0.70 -23.13 5.59
N ASN A 352 -1.36 -22.21 4.87
CA ASN A 352 -2.66 -22.51 4.26
C ASN A 352 -2.57 -23.69 3.29
N PHE A 353 -1.61 -23.72 2.37
CA PHE A 353 -1.40 -24.86 1.48
C PHE A 353 -1.19 -26.18 2.24
N ALA A 354 -0.34 -26.15 3.25
CA ALA A 354 -0.03 -27.34 4.05
C ALA A 354 -1.28 -27.86 4.79
N VAL A 355 -2.01 -26.97 5.45
CA VAL A 355 -3.24 -27.32 6.19
C VAL A 355 -4.35 -27.79 5.24
N ALA A 356 -4.58 -27.04 4.14
CA ALA A 356 -5.61 -27.39 3.17
C ALA A 356 -5.35 -28.78 2.54
N PHE A 357 -4.10 -29.04 2.16
CA PHE A 357 -3.72 -30.35 1.64
C PHE A 357 -3.86 -31.46 2.66
N SER A 358 -3.37 -31.26 3.89
CA SER A 358 -3.43 -32.24 4.96
C SER A 358 -4.86 -32.58 5.32
N VAL A 359 -5.70 -31.57 5.62
CA VAL A 359 -7.11 -31.79 5.98
C VAL A 359 -7.85 -32.47 4.84
N SER A 360 -7.66 -32.03 3.59
CA SER A 360 -8.28 -32.69 2.43
C SER A 360 -7.84 -34.14 2.27
N SER A 361 -6.64 -34.50 2.71
CA SER A 361 -6.14 -35.88 2.64
C SER A 361 -6.80 -36.82 3.66
N PHE A 362 -7.21 -36.27 4.81
CA PHE A 362 -7.86 -37.02 5.88
C PHE A 362 -9.40 -36.96 5.82
N THR A 363 -9.99 -36.17 4.97
CA THR A 363 -11.43 -35.99 4.84
C THR A 363 -11.96 -36.54 3.52
N ASN A 364 -13.29 -36.53 3.33
CA ASN A 364 -13.94 -37.11 2.17
C ASN A 364 -13.49 -36.48 0.86
N ARG A 365 -13.45 -37.29 -0.18
CA ARG A 365 -13.15 -36.76 -1.55
C ARG A 365 -14.25 -35.82 -2.04
N PRO A 366 -13.92 -34.82 -2.83
CA PRO A 366 -14.92 -33.98 -3.48
C PRO A 366 -15.89 -34.81 -4.34
N PRO A 367 -17.15 -34.37 -4.51
CA PRO A 367 -18.09 -35.01 -5.42
C PRO A 367 -17.55 -35.10 -6.86
N SER A 368 -18.01 -36.11 -7.64
CA SER A 368 -17.59 -36.28 -9.04
C SER A 368 -17.88 -35.08 -9.92
N GLU A 369 -19.00 -34.40 -9.67
CA GLU A 369 -19.40 -33.16 -10.36
C GLU A 369 -18.35 -32.06 -10.26
N VAL A 370 -17.71 -31.91 -9.08
CA VAL A 370 -16.62 -30.93 -8.88
C VAL A 370 -15.40 -31.31 -9.70
N ASN A 371 -15.07 -32.59 -9.83
CA ASN A 371 -13.95 -33.05 -10.63
C ASN A 371 -14.18 -32.81 -12.13
N GLU A 372 -15.42 -33.04 -12.60
CA GLU A 372 -15.82 -32.74 -13.98
C GLU A 372 -15.76 -31.23 -14.26
N MET A 373 -16.21 -30.41 -13.33
CA MET A 373 -16.10 -28.94 -13.42
C MET A 373 -14.64 -28.50 -13.55
N ILE A 374 -13.73 -29.07 -12.71
CA ILE A 374 -12.29 -28.77 -12.77
C ILE A 374 -11.71 -29.15 -14.15
N ASP A 375 -12.10 -30.31 -14.69
CA ASP A 375 -11.65 -30.73 -16.03
C ASP A 375 -12.18 -29.81 -17.14
N ASN A 376 -13.43 -29.35 -17.02
CA ASN A 376 -14.04 -28.45 -17.99
C ASN A 376 -13.43 -27.05 -17.98
N ILE A 377 -13.10 -26.50 -16.79
CA ILE A 377 -12.46 -25.19 -16.66
C ILE A 377 -11.08 -25.16 -17.34
N ARG A 378 -10.39 -26.31 -17.40
CA ARG A 378 -9.03 -26.41 -17.98
C ARG A 378 -9.02 -26.69 -19.48
N ARG A 379 -10.14 -27.05 -20.05
CA ARG A 379 -10.23 -27.25 -21.50
C ARG A 379 -10.37 -25.91 -22.19
N PRO A 380 -9.54 -25.63 -23.24
CA PRO A 380 -9.58 -24.37 -23.98
C PRO A 380 -10.90 -24.16 -24.69
#